data_5011978fb0b965db84bcc2b3a0e1dce5
#
_entry.id   5011978fb0b965db84bcc2b3a0e1dce5
#
_cell.length_a   1.000
_cell.length_b   1.000
_cell.length_c   1.000
_cell.angle_alpha   90.00
_cell.angle_beta   90.00
_cell.angle_gamma   90.00
#
_symmetry.space_group_name_H-M   'P 1'
#
loop_
_entity.id
_entity.type
_entity.pdbx_description
1 polymer ?
#
loop_
_entity_poly.entity_id
_entity_poly.type
_entity_poly.pdbx_seq_one_letter_code
_entity_poly.pdbx_strand_id
1 'polypeptide(L)'
;MPYYDEHDQERWVPELPGNPERAAFERDRARVLHSAALRRLAAKTQVVGPGETLGGGQHIPRTRLTHSLECAQVGREMGATLGVDPDLVETACLAHDLGHPPFGHNGEVALNALSASCGGFEGNAQSLRLLTRLEAKVLTEDGRSAGLNLTRAALDASIKYPWTCDRSPKFGVYDDDLPVFEWIREGAPEGRVSFEAQIMDWADDVAYSVHDLEDALHSGHVTPEALQSAEERAQVCRITHTWYAPGADLDELEEVFAKLIADPLWPRRFEATMADLAGLKALTSGLIGRFCRSAQAATKEVYGSRHRADLVVPHATRLECALLKGVTAHYVMTTADHHANQARQRDLITELASLITLGAPATLEPAFRPAFLEAANDAARVRVVIDQIASLTDTSAVAWHRRLSR
;
A
#
# COMPACT_ATOMS: atom_id res chain seq x y z
N MET A 1 -16.36 10.81 24.35
CA MET A 1 -15.68 9.78 25.17
C MET A 1 -14.48 9.28 24.37
N PRO A 2 -13.35 8.96 24.96
CA PRO A 2 -12.29 8.32 24.21
C PRO A 2 -12.82 6.97 23.68
N TYR A 3 -12.77 6.78 22.39
CA TYR A 3 -13.19 5.53 21.73
C TYR A 3 -12.21 4.37 21.97
N TYR A 4 -11.03 4.66 22.55
CA TYR A 4 -9.92 3.75 22.73
C TYR A 4 -9.57 3.64 24.22
N ASP A 5 -9.53 2.43 24.73
CA ASP A 5 -9.23 2.12 26.13
C ASP A 5 -7.73 1.77 26.34
N GLU A 6 -7.38 1.31 27.55
CA GLU A 6 -6.01 0.90 27.86
C GLU A 6 -5.57 -0.32 27.04
N HIS A 7 -6.49 -1.26 26.76
CA HIS A 7 -6.23 -2.43 25.93
C HIS A 7 -5.85 -2.04 24.50
N ASP A 8 -6.53 -1.07 23.89
CA ASP A 8 -6.20 -0.55 22.57
C ASP A 8 -4.80 0.10 22.53
N GLN A 9 -4.36 0.67 23.64
CA GLN A 9 -3.08 1.39 23.76
C GLN A 9 -1.92 0.51 24.26
N GLU A 10 -2.18 -0.74 24.64
CA GLU A 10 -1.14 -1.70 24.98
C GLU A 10 -0.13 -1.91 23.86
N ARG A 11 1.11 -2.26 24.26
CA ARG A 11 2.20 -2.62 23.37
C ARG A 11 2.63 -4.06 23.62
N TRP A 12 3.04 -4.76 22.54
CA TRP A 12 3.50 -6.15 22.63
C TRP A 12 4.61 -6.33 23.67
N VAL A 13 5.58 -5.42 23.68
CA VAL A 13 6.61 -5.36 24.72
C VAL A 13 6.32 -4.15 25.59
N PRO A 14 6.14 -4.33 26.90
CA PRO A 14 5.95 -3.21 27.83
C PRO A 14 7.13 -2.24 27.78
N GLU A 15 6.85 -0.95 27.78
CA GLU A 15 7.85 0.11 27.78
C GLU A 15 7.67 1.00 29.00
N LEU A 16 8.77 1.59 29.45
CA LEU A 16 8.69 2.64 30.46
C LEU A 16 7.82 3.80 29.98
N PRO A 17 7.08 4.47 30.89
CA PRO A 17 6.28 5.62 30.54
C PRO A 17 7.12 6.66 29.78
N GLY A 18 6.64 7.01 28.57
CA GLY A 18 7.27 8.05 27.76
C GLY A 18 6.86 9.47 28.19
N ASN A 19 7.11 10.46 27.33
CA ASN A 19 6.62 11.82 27.55
C ASN A 19 5.09 11.82 27.71
N PRO A 20 4.54 12.22 28.88
CA PRO A 20 3.11 12.21 29.16
C PRO A 20 2.31 13.22 28.30
N GLU A 21 2.98 14.19 27.71
CA GLU A 21 2.35 15.18 26.83
C GLU A 21 2.03 14.64 25.42
N ARG A 22 2.56 13.45 25.08
CA ARG A 22 2.35 12.83 23.77
C ARG A 22 1.39 11.65 23.87
N ALA A 23 0.30 11.71 23.09
CA ALA A 23 -0.66 10.63 22.99
C ALA A 23 -0.02 9.34 22.45
N ALA A 24 -0.64 8.18 22.74
CA ALA A 24 -0.11 6.88 22.32
C ALA A 24 -0.01 6.75 20.80
N PHE A 25 -1.06 7.15 20.08
CA PHE A 25 -1.12 7.08 18.63
C PHE A 25 -0.25 8.12 17.92
N GLU A 26 -0.08 9.31 18.52
CA GLU A 26 0.90 10.30 18.04
C GLU A 26 2.33 9.74 18.10
N ARG A 27 2.65 8.96 19.14
CA ARG A 27 3.94 8.27 19.24
C ARG A 27 4.09 7.18 18.18
N ASP A 28 3.02 6.44 17.89
CA ASP A 28 3.02 5.40 16.87
C ASP A 28 3.24 5.99 15.48
N ARG A 29 2.54 7.06 15.14
CA ARG A 29 2.74 7.82 13.91
C ARG A 29 4.21 8.26 13.76
N ALA A 30 4.78 8.81 14.81
CA ALA A 30 6.19 9.21 14.79
C ALA A 30 7.14 8.02 14.60
N ARG A 31 6.85 6.84 15.19
CA ARG A 31 7.66 5.63 14.99
C ARG A 31 7.65 5.19 13.53
N VAL A 32 6.49 5.18 12.88
CA VAL A 32 6.39 4.84 11.46
C VAL A 32 7.11 5.88 10.60
N LEU A 33 6.89 7.18 10.84
CA LEU A 33 7.56 8.27 10.11
C LEU A 33 9.08 8.21 10.19
N HIS A 34 9.63 7.77 11.32
CA HIS A 34 11.09 7.66 11.49
C HIS A 34 11.65 6.28 11.18
N SER A 35 10.83 5.32 10.74
CA SER A 35 11.27 3.96 10.38
C SER A 35 12.17 3.94 9.15
N ALA A 36 13.04 2.94 9.09
CA ALA A 36 13.82 2.69 7.89
C ALA A 36 12.92 2.17 6.75
N ALA A 37 11.87 1.41 7.09
CA ALA A 37 10.90 0.90 6.13
C ALA A 37 10.22 2.03 5.34
N LEU A 38 9.72 3.07 6.02
CA LEU A 38 9.09 4.21 5.33
C LEU A 38 10.09 4.96 4.42
N ARG A 39 11.33 5.18 4.90
CA ARG A 39 12.36 5.84 4.07
C ARG A 39 12.68 5.04 2.80
N ARG A 40 12.65 3.71 2.85
CA ARG A 40 12.89 2.86 1.67
C ARG A 40 11.85 3.07 0.57
N LEU A 41 10.62 3.46 0.91
CA LEU A 41 9.56 3.73 -0.05
C LEU A 41 9.91 4.89 -1.02
N ALA A 42 10.82 5.80 -0.64
CA ALA A 42 11.31 6.85 -1.52
C ALA A 42 12.05 6.33 -2.77
N ALA A 43 12.52 5.08 -2.74
CA ALA A 43 13.23 4.45 -3.84
C ALA A 43 12.55 3.16 -4.32
N LYS A 44 11.24 3.05 -4.09
CA LYS A 44 10.36 2.01 -4.63
C LYS A 44 9.34 2.65 -5.58
N THR A 45 9.25 2.13 -6.78
CA THR A 45 8.32 2.61 -7.82
C THR A 45 6.87 2.38 -7.41
N GLN A 46 5.99 3.37 -7.65
CA GLN A 46 4.54 3.23 -7.49
C GLN A 46 3.94 2.57 -8.75
N VAL A 47 3.84 3.28 -9.85
CA VAL A 47 3.28 2.78 -11.13
C VAL A 47 4.24 3.06 -12.28
N VAL A 48 4.64 4.31 -12.48
CA VAL A 48 5.57 4.73 -13.54
C VAL A 48 6.99 4.81 -12.98
N GLY A 49 7.92 4.05 -13.56
CA GLY A 49 9.31 4.07 -13.16
C GLY A 49 10.09 5.30 -13.63
N PRO A 50 11.21 5.63 -12.98
CA PRO A 50 12.10 6.67 -13.49
C PRO A 50 12.59 6.33 -14.91
N GLY A 51 12.37 7.25 -15.85
CA GLY A 51 12.75 7.07 -17.26
C GLY A 51 11.67 6.46 -18.16
N GLU A 52 10.50 6.14 -17.63
CA GLU A 52 9.33 5.65 -18.40
C GLU A 52 8.39 6.79 -18.87
N THR A 53 8.77 8.05 -18.69
CA THR A 53 7.98 9.21 -19.14
C THR A 53 8.10 9.40 -20.66
N LEU A 54 6.96 9.51 -21.36
CA LEU A 54 6.92 9.70 -22.82
C LEU A 54 7.23 11.13 -23.27
N GLY A 55 7.09 12.10 -22.39
CA GLY A 55 7.40 13.51 -22.67
C GLY A 55 8.77 13.92 -22.14
N GLY A 56 9.55 14.71 -22.89
CA GLY A 56 10.85 15.24 -22.48
C GLY A 56 10.80 16.26 -21.33
N GLY A 57 9.74 16.29 -20.53
CA GLY A 57 9.55 17.16 -19.39
C GLY A 57 10.24 16.67 -18.12
N GLN A 58 10.44 17.59 -17.18
CA GLN A 58 11.02 17.29 -15.84
C GLN A 58 10.00 16.66 -14.88
N HIS A 59 9.07 15.83 -15.36
CA HIS A 59 8.13 15.17 -14.48
C HIS A 59 8.85 14.11 -13.64
N ILE A 60 8.72 14.20 -12.33
CA ILE A 60 9.22 13.19 -11.39
C ILE A 60 8.02 12.32 -10.99
N PRO A 61 7.98 11.03 -11.40
CA PRO A 61 6.90 10.14 -11.01
C PRO A 61 6.80 9.99 -9.49
N ARG A 62 5.59 9.74 -9.00
CA ARG A 62 5.39 9.43 -7.58
C ARG A 62 6.12 8.16 -7.18
N THR A 63 6.75 8.22 -6.02
CA THR A 63 7.28 7.05 -5.33
C THR A 63 6.23 6.54 -4.33
N ARG A 64 6.41 5.31 -3.83
CA ARG A 64 5.54 4.78 -2.77
C ARG A 64 5.55 5.66 -1.52
N LEU A 65 6.65 6.37 -1.22
CA LEU A 65 6.69 7.31 -0.10
C LEU A 65 5.74 8.48 -0.30
N THR A 66 5.76 9.12 -1.48
CA THR A 66 4.86 10.25 -1.76
C THR A 66 3.40 9.79 -1.76
N HIS A 67 3.11 8.62 -2.35
CA HIS A 67 1.78 8.00 -2.28
C HIS A 67 1.34 7.74 -0.82
N SER A 68 2.17 7.11 0.02
CA SER A 68 1.83 6.85 1.42
C SER A 68 1.58 8.13 2.22
N LEU A 69 2.31 9.22 1.94
CA LEU A 69 2.09 10.53 2.57
C LEU A 69 0.77 11.18 2.13
N GLU A 70 0.43 11.07 0.84
CA GLU A 70 -0.83 11.57 0.28
C GLU A 70 -2.02 10.75 0.80
N CYS A 71 -1.91 9.42 0.83
CA CYS A 71 -2.89 8.53 1.47
C CYS A 71 -3.08 8.87 2.95
N ALA A 72 -1.99 9.11 3.69
CA ALA A 72 -2.01 9.49 5.09
C ALA A 72 -2.76 10.81 5.34
N GLN A 73 -2.58 11.81 4.48
CA GLN A 73 -3.32 13.07 4.55
C GLN A 73 -4.83 12.84 4.36
N VAL A 74 -5.21 12.07 3.33
CA VAL A 74 -6.62 11.74 3.05
C VAL A 74 -7.23 10.96 4.22
N GLY A 75 -6.56 9.91 4.69
CA GLY A 75 -7.04 9.07 5.78
C GLY A 75 -7.19 9.84 7.09
N ARG A 76 -6.23 10.70 7.43
CA ARG A 76 -6.27 11.58 8.60
C ARG A 76 -7.49 12.48 8.61
N GLU A 77 -7.79 13.16 7.49
CA GLU A 77 -8.95 14.05 7.36
C GLU A 77 -10.26 13.26 7.45
N MET A 78 -10.31 12.09 6.82
CA MET A 78 -11.49 11.20 6.91
C MET A 78 -11.70 10.71 8.34
N GLY A 79 -10.65 10.26 9.03
CA GLY A 79 -10.71 9.81 10.41
C GLY A 79 -11.24 10.89 11.35
N ALA A 80 -10.68 12.09 11.26
CA ALA A 80 -11.12 13.23 12.06
C ALA A 80 -12.62 13.56 11.83
N THR A 81 -13.09 13.52 10.58
CA THR A 81 -14.49 13.80 10.23
C THR A 81 -15.44 12.69 10.70
N LEU A 82 -14.97 11.42 10.69
CA LEU A 82 -15.74 10.26 11.13
C LEU A 82 -15.65 10.00 12.64
N GLY A 83 -14.92 10.85 13.38
CA GLY A 83 -14.87 10.83 14.84
C GLY A 83 -13.94 9.76 15.43
N VAL A 84 -13.01 9.20 14.64
CA VAL A 84 -11.93 8.33 15.13
C VAL A 84 -10.63 9.11 15.27
N ASP A 85 -9.67 8.55 15.99
CA ASP A 85 -8.39 9.22 16.21
C ASP A 85 -7.61 9.40 14.90
N PRO A 86 -7.33 10.66 14.48
CA PRO A 86 -6.68 10.92 13.21
C PRO A 86 -5.21 10.45 13.16
N ASP A 87 -4.49 10.43 14.29
CA ASP A 87 -3.12 9.93 14.33
C ASP A 87 -3.06 8.41 14.16
N LEU A 88 -4.10 7.70 14.63
CA LEU A 88 -4.25 6.27 14.43
C LEU A 88 -4.47 5.92 12.95
N VAL A 89 -5.40 6.60 12.28
CA VAL A 89 -5.67 6.39 10.85
C VAL A 89 -4.47 6.80 10.00
N GLU A 90 -3.83 7.93 10.30
CA GLU A 90 -2.61 8.37 9.61
C GLU A 90 -1.50 7.33 9.74
N THR A 91 -1.33 6.74 10.94
CA THR A 91 -0.35 5.66 11.18
C THR A 91 -0.60 4.46 10.27
N ALA A 92 -1.85 4.01 10.16
CA ALA A 92 -2.25 2.90 9.30
C ALA A 92 -1.96 3.22 7.81
N CYS A 93 -2.33 4.42 7.36
CA CYS A 93 -2.07 4.88 5.99
C CYS A 93 -0.57 4.98 5.68
N LEU A 94 0.26 5.46 6.61
CA LEU A 94 1.72 5.47 6.43
C LEU A 94 2.31 4.06 6.36
N ALA A 95 1.68 3.09 7.01
CA ALA A 95 2.20 1.73 7.14
C ALA A 95 1.73 0.77 6.04
N HIS A 96 0.66 1.08 5.30
CA HIS A 96 -0.01 0.13 4.40
C HIS A 96 0.92 -0.46 3.33
N ASP A 97 1.84 0.35 2.81
CA ASP A 97 2.73 -0.01 1.68
C ASP A 97 4.14 -0.46 2.10
N LEU A 98 4.45 -0.50 3.41
CA LEU A 98 5.81 -0.80 3.91
C LEU A 98 6.37 -2.14 3.40
N GLY A 99 5.49 -3.14 3.28
CA GLY A 99 5.84 -4.51 2.91
C GLY A 99 6.05 -4.74 1.41
N HIS A 100 5.77 -3.78 0.54
CA HIS A 100 6.02 -3.95 -0.88
C HIS A 100 7.50 -4.19 -1.15
N PRO A 101 7.84 -5.21 -1.95
CA PRO A 101 9.22 -5.50 -2.34
C PRO A 101 9.70 -4.54 -3.43
N PRO A 102 10.97 -4.64 -3.87
CA PRO A 102 11.43 -4.00 -5.09
C PRO A 102 10.50 -4.31 -6.26
N PHE A 103 10.23 -3.31 -7.10
CA PHE A 103 9.34 -3.40 -8.28
C PHE A 103 7.86 -3.66 -7.95
N GLY A 104 7.42 -3.36 -6.73
CA GLY A 104 6.02 -3.40 -6.30
C GLY A 104 5.33 -4.74 -6.52
N HIS A 105 4.11 -4.74 -7.05
CA HIS A 105 3.33 -5.97 -7.31
C HIS A 105 4.03 -6.96 -8.24
N ASN A 106 4.89 -6.48 -9.15
CA ASN A 106 5.65 -7.36 -10.02
C ASN A 106 6.71 -8.15 -9.23
N GLY A 107 7.37 -7.50 -8.27
CA GLY A 107 8.26 -8.16 -7.31
C GLY A 107 7.52 -9.13 -6.38
N GLU A 108 6.29 -8.81 -5.97
CA GLU A 108 5.43 -9.72 -5.19
C GLU A 108 5.19 -11.03 -5.93
N VAL A 109 4.86 -10.97 -7.22
CA VAL A 109 4.65 -12.18 -8.05
C VAL A 109 5.90 -13.06 -8.02
N ALA A 110 7.09 -12.48 -8.21
CA ALA A 110 8.35 -13.23 -8.18
C ALA A 110 8.63 -13.81 -6.79
N LEU A 111 8.51 -13.02 -5.73
CA LEU A 111 8.76 -13.49 -4.36
C LEU A 111 7.73 -14.52 -3.92
N ASN A 112 6.46 -14.40 -4.29
CA ASN A 112 5.46 -15.40 -3.96
C ASN A 112 5.76 -16.76 -4.59
N ALA A 113 6.21 -16.78 -5.85
CA ALA A 113 6.63 -18.01 -6.50
C ALA A 113 7.86 -18.68 -5.81
N LEU A 114 8.79 -17.87 -5.29
CA LEU A 114 10.00 -18.33 -4.60
C LEU A 114 9.74 -18.78 -3.15
N SER A 115 8.66 -18.34 -2.53
CA SER A 115 8.35 -18.55 -1.11
C SER A 115 7.28 -19.61 -0.85
N ALA A 116 6.93 -20.43 -1.85
CA ALA A 116 5.92 -21.48 -1.71
C ALA A 116 6.18 -22.44 -0.54
N SER A 117 7.46 -22.75 -0.25
CA SER A 117 7.86 -23.62 0.86
C SER A 117 7.70 -23.01 2.24
N CYS A 118 7.51 -21.69 2.34
CA CYS A 118 7.39 -20.96 3.60
C CYS A 118 6.10 -20.13 3.71
N GLY A 119 5.01 -20.55 3.04
CA GLY A 119 3.69 -19.92 3.15
C GLY A 119 3.45 -18.74 2.21
N GLY A 120 4.20 -18.62 1.11
CA GLY A 120 4.01 -17.58 0.10
C GLY A 120 4.56 -16.21 0.50
N PHE A 121 4.29 -15.22 -0.36
CA PHE A 121 4.61 -13.81 -0.12
C PHE A 121 3.39 -12.93 -0.43
N GLU A 122 3.11 -11.99 0.45
CA GLU A 122 2.06 -10.98 0.30
C GLU A 122 2.49 -9.68 0.99
N GLY A 123 2.36 -8.54 0.29
CA GLY A 123 2.84 -7.23 0.78
C GLY A 123 2.19 -6.78 2.09
N ASN A 124 0.90 -7.09 2.30
CA ASN A 124 0.23 -6.73 3.55
C ASN A 124 0.75 -7.56 4.75
N ALA A 125 0.98 -8.86 4.56
CA ALA A 125 1.61 -9.71 5.58
C ALA A 125 3.04 -9.24 5.87
N GLN A 126 3.77 -8.84 4.84
CA GLN A 126 5.12 -8.29 4.99
C GLN A 126 5.10 -6.93 5.70
N SER A 127 4.06 -6.09 5.51
CA SER A 127 3.89 -4.84 6.27
C SER A 127 3.74 -5.13 7.76
N LEU A 128 2.88 -6.08 8.15
CA LEU A 128 2.75 -6.48 9.55
C LEU A 128 4.07 -7.01 10.11
N ARG A 129 4.78 -7.87 9.36
CA ARG A 129 6.08 -8.42 9.75
C ARG A 129 7.14 -7.35 9.94
N LEU A 130 7.18 -6.31 9.11
CA LEU A 130 8.05 -5.14 9.31
C LEU A 130 7.72 -4.41 10.60
N LEU A 131 6.45 -4.15 10.87
CA LEU A 131 5.99 -3.43 12.06
C LEU A 131 6.25 -4.19 13.37
N THR A 132 6.24 -5.52 13.33
CA THR A 132 6.29 -6.38 14.53
C THR A 132 7.61 -7.14 14.71
N ARG A 133 8.47 -7.18 13.68
CA ARG A 133 9.69 -8.00 13.73
C ARG A 133 10.91 -7.38 13.03
N LEU A 134 10.79 -6.87 11.80
CA LEU A 134 11.97 -6.55 10.98
C LEU A 134 12.50 -5.13 11.18
N GLU A 135 11.70 -4.18 11.62
CA GLU A 135 12.20 -2.87 12.06
C GLU A 135 12.82 -2.96 13.46
N ALA A 136 13.93 -2.29 13.68
CA ALA A 136 14.71 -2.40 14.91
C ALA A 136 14.46 -1.20 15.84
N LYS A 137 13.36 -1.23 16.60
CA LYS A 137 13.04 -0.19 17.58
C LYS A 137 13.12 -0.68 19.03
N VAL A 138 12.53 -1.84 19.29
CA VAL A 138 12.46 -2.43 20.64
C VAL A 138 12.88 -3.89 20.55
N LEU A 139 13.59 -4.37 21.56
CA LEU A 139 13.94 -5.77 21.70
C LEU A 139 13.14 -6.41 22.84
N THR A 140 12.77 -7.66 22.68
CA THR A 140 12.23 -8.51 23.75
C THR A 140 13.32 -8.87 24.75
N GLU A 141 12.98 -9.44 25.89
CA GLU A 141 13.94 -9.85 26.92
C GLU A 141 14.96 -10.89 26.41
N ASP A 142 14.56 -11.72 25.46
CA ASP A 142 15.46 -12.70 24.81
C ASP A 142 16.25 -12.12 23.63
N GLY A 143 16.23 -10.81 23.45
CA GLY A 143 17.03 -10.09 22.46
C GLY A 143 16.49 -10.11 21.03
N ARG A 144 15.29 -10.64 20.78
CA ARG A 144 14.63 -10.60 19.47
C ARG A 144 13.96 -9.24 19.24
N SER A 145 13.88 -8.81 18.00
CA SER A 145 13.18 -7.57 17.66
C SER A 145 11.66 -7.71 17.83
N ALA A 146 11.05 -6.72 18.46
CA ALA A 146 9.59 -6.50 18.50
C ALA A 146 9.16 -5.43 17.48
N GLY A 147 9.95 -5.21 16.45
CA GLY A 147 9.66 -4.22 15.40
C GLY A 147 9.59 -2.80 15.95
N LEU A 148 8.61 -2.04 15.48
CA LEU A 148 8.34 -0.68 15.95
C LEU A 148 7.62 -0.66 17.30
N ASN A 149 7.11 -1.79 17.76
CA ASN A 149 6.35 -1.93 19.01
C ASN A 149 5.22 -0.89 19.11
N LEU A 150 4.40 -0.82 18.07
CA LEU A 150 3.23 0.05 18.04
C LEU A 150 2.15 -0.46 19.00
N THR A 151 1.17 0.37 19.30
CA THR A 151 0.01 -0.03 20.10
C THR A 151 -0.82 -1.09 19.36
N ARG A 152 -1.57 -1.88 20.11
CA ARG A 152 -2.51 -2.89 19.61
C ARG A 152 -3.42 -2.30 18.52
N ALA A 153 -4.04 -1.16 18.81
CA ALA A 153 -4.93 -0.50 17.88
C ALA A 153 -4.22 -0.05 16.59
N ALA A 154 -2.99 0.48 16.67
CA ALA A 154 -2.24 0.91 15.51
C ALA A 154 -1.81 -0.25 14.61
N LEU A 155 -1.42 -1.38 15.21
CA LEU A 155 -1.13 -2.60 14.47
C LEU A 155 -2.38 -3.15 13.78
N ASP A 156 -3.50 -3.25 14.50
CA ASP A 156 -4.75 -3.75 13.92
C ASP A 156 -5.32 -2.83 12.83
N ALA A 157 -5.22 -1.51 13.00
CA ALA A 157 -5.61 -0.53 11.98
C ALA A 157 -4.77 -0.64 10.68
N SER A 158 -3.57 -1.23 10.78
CA SER A 158 -2.68 -1.46 9.63
C SER A 158 -2.94 -2.80 8.93
N ILE A 159 -3.89 -3.62 9.42
CA ILE A 159 -4.20 -4.95 8.87
C ILE A 159 -5.43 -4.88 7.95
N LYS A 160 -5.20 -4.90 6.65
CA LYS A 160 -6.25 -4.94 5.62
C LYS A 160 -6.93 -6.31 5.51
N TYR A 161 -6.17 -7.40 5.70
CA TYR A 161 -6.61 -8.78 5.58
C TYR A 161 -6.30 -9.56 6.87
N PRO A 162 -7.21 -9.59 7.86
CA PRO A 162 -6.94 -10.22 9.16
C PRO A 162 -7.06 -11.76 9.12
N TRP A 163 -6.28 -12.41 8.26
CA TRP A 163 -6.22 -13.87 8.08
C TRP A 163 -4.91 -14.31 7.41
N THR A 164 -4.65 -15.62 7.48
CA THR A 164 -3.50 -16.30 6.83
C THR A 164 -3.78 -16.65 5.36
N CYS A 165 -2.76 -17.14 4.66
CA CYS A 165 -2.84 -17.54 3.24
C CYS A 165 -3.84 -18.67 2.97
N ASP A 166 -4.20 -19.48 3.96
CA ASP A 166 -5.17 -20.58 3.81
C ASP A 166 -6.57 -20.10 3.44
N ARG A 167 -6.91 -18.87 3.83
CA ARG A 167 -8.23 -18.29 3.58
C ARG A 167 -8.34 -17.62 2.22
N SER A 168 -7.26 -16.97 1.76
CA SER A 168 -7.27 -16.17 0.52
C SER A 168 -5.83 -15.93 0.03
N PRO A 169 -5.63 -15.77 -1.30
CA PRO A 169 -4.35 -15.32 -1.85
C PRO A 169 -3.90 -13.94 -1.34
N LYS A 170 -4.85 -13.09 -0.93
CA LYS A 170 -4.58 -11.83 -0.21
C LYS A 170 -4.75 -12.09 1.28
N PHE A 171 -3.69 -11.93 2.05
CA PHE A 171 -3.63 -12.21 3.48
C PHE A 171 -2.73 -11.21 4.22
N GLY A 172 -2.89 -11.07 5.53
CA GLY A 172 -2.21 -10.05 6.31
C GLY A 172 -1.26 -10.59 7.40
N VAL A 173 -1.08 -11.91 7.50
CA VAL A 173 -0.17 -12.50 8.49
C VAL A 173 0.44 -13.80 7.98
N TYR A 174 1.73 -14.00 8.24
CA TYR A 174 2.42 -15.27 8.07
C TYR A 174 2.27 -16.17 9.30
N ASP A 175 2.35 -17.48 9.14
CA ASP A 175 2.21 -18.46 10.23
C ASP A 175 3.20 -18.23 11.38
N ASP A 176 4.43 -17.82 11.09
CA ASP A 176 5.46 -17.55 12.11
C ASP A 176 5.29 -16.18 12.82
N ASP A 177 4.32 -15.38 12.41
CA ASP A 177 3.90 -14.13 13.07
C ASP A 177 2.55 -14.25 13.80
N LEU A 178 1.93 -15.46 13.82
CA LEU A 178 0.65 -15.70 14.48
C LEU A 178 0.65 -15.30 15.97
N PRO A 179 1.68 -15.55 16.80
CA PRO A 179 1.62 -15.17 18.21
C PRO A 179 1.37 -13.67 18.45
N VAL A 180 2.03 -12.79 17.70
CA VAL A 180 1.79 -11.36 17.81
C VAL A 180 0.47 -10.95 17.15
N PHE A 181 0.07 -11.62 16.08
CA PHE A 181 -1.22 -11.39 15.44
C PHE A 181 -2.40 -11.75 16.36
N GLU A 182 -2.35 -12.89 17.04
CA GLU A 182 -3.36 -13.31 18.01
C GLU A 182 -3.49 -12.29 19.15
N TRP A 183 -2.35 -11.79 19.66
CA TRP A 183 -2.35 -10.72 20.64
C TRP A 183 -2.98 -9.43 20.08
N ILE A 184 -2.66 -9.02 18.83
CA ILE A 184 -3.26 -7.85 18.19
C ILE A 184 -4.79 -8.00 18.12
N ARG A 185 -5.24 -9.21 17.78
CA ARG A 185 -6.65 -9.53 17.51
C ARG A 185 -7.44 -9.98 18.74
N GLU A 186 -6.85 -9.95 19.93
CA GLU A 186 -7.53 -10.34 21.16
C GLU A 186 -8.79 -9.50 21.37
N GLY A 187 -9.94 -10.18 21.54
CA GLY A 187 -11.27 -9.54 21.65
C GLY A 187 -11.89 -9.05 20.34
N ALA A 188 -11.18 -9.10 19.21
CA ALA A 188 -11.73 -8.76 17.90
C ALA A 188 -12.52 -9.95 17.30
N PRO A 189 -13.66 -9.71 16.61
CA PRO A 189 -14.34 -10.76 15.90
C PRO A 189 -13.47 -11.33 14.76
N GLU A 190 -13.56 -12.64 14.53
CA GLU A 190 -12.78 -13.33 13.52
C GLU A 190 -13.01 -12.73 12.12
N GLY A 191 -11.92 -12.44 11.40
CA GLY A 191 -11.95 -11.89 10.05
C GLY A 191 -12.57 -10.50 9.90
N ARG A 192 -12.94 -9.86 11.00
CA ARG A 192 -13.52 -8.51 10.99
C ARG A 192 -12.39 -7.46 10.86
N VAL A 193 -12.44 -6.67 9.82
CA VAL A 193 -11.54 -5.53 9.60
C VAL A 193 -11.94 -4.38 10.52
N SER A 194 -10.99 -3.72 11.17
CA SER A 194 -11.27 -2.55 12.00
C SER A 194 -11.76 -1.37 11.16
N PHE A 195 -12.54 -0.48 11.76
CA PHE A 195 -13.09 0.69 11.06
C PHE A 195 -11.96 1.61 10.53
N GLU A 196 -10.91 1.76 11.32
CA GLU A 196 -9.73 2.52 10.96
C GLU A 196 -9.00 1.93 9.74
N ALA A 197 -8.91 0.59 9.66
CA ALA A 197 -8.35 -0.09 8.49
C ALA A 197 -9.25 0.04 7.25
N GLN A 198 -10.58 0.10 7.42
CA GLN A 198 -11.50 0.37 6.31
C GLN A 198 -11.35 1.82 5.80
N ILE A 199 -11.09 2.79 6.68
CA ILE A 199 -10.80 4.18 6.30
C ILE A 199 -9.46 4.25 5.55
N MET A 200 -8.44 3.56 6.05
CA MET A 200 -7.13 3.47 5.40
C MET A 200 -7.25 2.88 4.00
N ASP A 201 -7.97 1.77 3.84
CA ASP A 201 -8.18 1.11 2.55
C ASP A 201 -8.89 2.00 1.53
N TRP A 202 -9.91 2.75 1.97
CA TRP A 202 -10.57 3.71 1.11
C TRP A 202 -9.70 4.94 0.79
N ALA A 203 -8.91 5.42 1.75
CA ALA A 203 -7.96 6.52 1.52
C ALA A 203 -6.88 6.14 0.52
N ASP A 204 -6.39 4.89 0.57
CA ASP A 204 -5.48 4.30 -0.42
C ASP A 204 -6.14 4.26 -1.80
N ASP A 205 -7.36 3.72 -1.90
CA ASP A 205 -8.12 3.67 -3.14
C ASP A 205 -8.31 5.05 -3.79
N VAL A 206 -8.65 6.06 -3.00
CA VAL A 206 -8.82 7.45 -3.45
C VAL A 206 -7.48 8.03 -3.91
N ALA A 207 -6.43 7.93 -3.08
CA ALA A 207 -5.12 8.46 -3.40
C ALA A 207 -4.56 7.80 -4.66
N TYR A 208 -4.59 6.47 -4.73
CA TYR A 208 -4.12 5.69 -5.88
C TYR A 208 -4.83 6.10 -7.17
N SER A 209 -6.18 6.06 -7.18
CA SER A 209 -6.95 6.30 -8.40
C SER A 209 -6.81 7.72 -8.95
N VAL A 210 -6.79 8.72 -8.07
CA VAL A 210 -6.76 10.14 -8.48
C VAL A 210 -5.35 10.58 -8.85
N HIS A 211 -4.34 10.18 -8.07
CA HIS A 211 -2.97 10.59 -8.32
C HIS A 211 -2.34 9.86 -9.50
N ASP A 212 -2.70 8.60 -9.73
CA ASP A 212 -2.22 7.86 -10.91
C ASP A 212 -2.80 8.42 -12.20
N LEU A 213 -4.06 8.88 -12.19
CA LEU A 213 -4.63 9.62 -13.31
C LEU A 213 -3.86 10.93 -13.54
N GLU A 214 -3.57 11.68 -12.47
CA GLU A 214 -2.79 12.92 -12.55
C GLU A 214 -1.42 12.67 -13.18
N ASP A 215 -0.71 11.65 -12.72
CA ASP A 215 0.61 11.27 -13.23
C ASP A 215 0.53 10.78 -14.70
N ALA A 216 -0.50 10.02 -15.07
CA ALA A 216 -0.70 9.54 -16.42
C ALA A 216 -0.99 10.67 -17.43
N LEU A 217 -1.77 11.68 -17.03
CA LEU A 217 -2.02 12.89 -17.82
C LEU A 217 -0.74 13.74 -17.94
N HIS A 218 -0.04 13.95 -16.83
CA HIS A 218 1.17 14.77 -16.81
C HIS A 218 2.32 14.15 -17.60
N SER A 219 2.47 12.81 -17.55
CA SER A 219 3.50 12.09 -18.32
C SER A 219 3.16 11.90 -19.80
N GLY A 220 1.95 12.26 -20.22
CA GLY A 220 1.49 12.13 -21.59
C GLY A 220 1.07 10.71 -22.00
N HIS A 221 0.99 9.77 -21.06
CA HIS A 221 0.46 8.43 -21.33
C HIS A 221 -1.05 8.47 -21.65
N VAL A 222 -1.79 9.36 -20.99
CA VAL A 222 -3.20 9.62 -21.22
C VAL A 222 -3.35 11.00 -21.81
N THR A 223 -4.12 11.13 -22.86
CA THR A 223 -4.55 12.45 -23.38
C THR A 223 -6.05 12.63 -23.13
N PRO A 224 -6.49 13.82 -22.67
CA PRO A 224 -7.91 14.07 -22.46
C PRO A 224 -8.76 13.86 -23.74
N GLU A 225 -8.17 14.12 -24.90
CA GLU A 225 -8.79 13.93 -26.21
C GLU A 225 -9.11 12.46 -26.50
N ALA A 226 -8.20 11.54 -26.15
CA ALA A 226 -8.43 10.10 -26.33
C ALA A 226 -9.68 9.65 -25.56
N LEU A 227 -9.89 10.14 -24.35
CA LEU A 227 -11.06 9.82 -23.53
C LEU A 227 -12.39 10.41 -24.07
N GLN A 228 -12.36 11.30 -25.07
CA GLN A 228 -13.57 11.74 -25.78
C GLN A 228 -14.07 10.67 -26.79
N SER A 229 -13.22 9.72 -27.21
CA SER A 229 -13.61 8.62 -28.08
C SER A 229 -14.49 7.61 -27.33
N ALA A 230 -15.63 7.25 -27.92
CA ALA A 230 -16.49 6.21 -27.35
C ALA A 230 -15.82 4.83 -27.36
N GLU A 231 -14.97 4.55 -28.36
CA GLU A 231 -14.21 3.31 -28.45
C GLU A 231 -13.20 3.18 -27.33
N GLU A 232 -12.42 4.23 -27.06
CA GLU A 232 -11.45 4.27 -25.95
C GLU A 232 -12.15 4.10 -24.60
N ARG A 233 -13.26 4.80 -24.37
CA ARG A 233 -14.04 4.63 -23.13
C ARG A 233 -14.55 3.20 -22.97
N ALA A 234 -15.03 2.56 -24.03
CA ALA A 234 -15.45 1.17 -23.98
C ALA A 234 -14.30 0.21 -23.66
N GLN A 235 -13.07 0.49 -24.11
CA GLN A 235 -11.87 -0.28 -23.75
C GLN A 235 -11.57 -0.12 -22.24
N VAL A 236 -11.55 1.12 -21.75
CA VAL A 236 -11.37 1.40 -20.33
C VAL A 236 -12.44 0.70 -19.48
N CYS A 237 -13.72 0.77 -19.86
CA CYS A 237 -14.81 0.09 -19.15
C CYS A 237 -14.61 -1.44 -19.11
N ARG A 238 -14.15 -2.07 -20.19
CA ARG A 238 -13.84 -3.52 -20.20
C ARG A 238 -12.71 -3.87 -19.26
N ILE A 239 -11.64 -3.08 -19.22
CA ILE A 239 -10.52 -3.28 -18.27
C ILE A 239 -10.99 -3.06 -16.85
N THR A 240 -11.76 -1.99 -16.60
CA THR A 240 -12.35 -1.70 -15.29
C THR A 240 -13.21 -2.85 -14.81
N HIS A 241 -14.10 -3.36 -15.65
CA HIS A 241 -14.95 -4.52 -15.33
C HIS A 241 -14.09 -5.73 -14.98
N THR A 242 -13.05 -6.02 -15.76
CA THR A 242 -12.24 -7.23 -15.57
C THR A 242 -11.36 -7.17 -14.31
N TRP A 243 -10.78 -6.01 -14.01
CA TRP A 243 -9.73 -5.91 -12.96
C TRP A 243 -10.19 -5.27 -11.66
N TYR A 244 -11.15 -4.35 -11.71
CA TYR A 244 -11.49 -3.50 -10.55
C TYR A 244 -12.96 -3.57 -10.12
N ALA A 245 -13.87 -3.91 -11.04
CA ALA A 245 -15.30 -3.96 -10.75
C ALA A 245 -15.99 -5.13 -11.49
N PRO A 246 -15.59 -6.40 -11.23
CA PRO A 246 -16.12 -7.55 -11.98
C PRO A 246 -17.63 -7.79 -11.77
N GLY A 247 -18.24 -7.18 -10.76
CA GLY A 247 -19.67 -7.24 -10.51
C GLY A 247 -20.50 -6.11 -11.12
N ALA A 248 -19.85 -5.11 -11.76
CA ALA A 248 -20.55 -3.99 -12.38
C ALA A 248 -21.00 -4.32 -13.81
N ASP A 249 -22.12 -3.74 -14.23
CA ASP A 249 -22.56 -3.81 -15.63
C ASP A 249 -21.72 -2.87 -16.50
N LEU A 250 -21.43 -3.26 -17.75
CA LEU A 250 -20.67 -2.41 -18.69
C LEU A 250 -21.44 -1.12 -19.03
N ASP A 251 -22.76 -1.21 -19.22
CA ASP A 251 -23.59 -0.03 -19.50
C ASP A 251 -23.58 0.94 -18.32
N GLU A 252 -23.61 0.41 -17.08
CA GLU A 252 -23.48 1.22 -15.86
C GLU A 252 -22.12 1.91 -15.80
N LEU A 253 -21.03 1.19 -16.08
CA LEU A 253 -19.68 1.78 -16.15
C LEU A 253 -19.59 2.88 -17.20
N GLU A 254 -20.18 2.69 -18.40
CA GLU A 254 -20.20 3.71 -19.45
C GLU A 254 -20.98 4.96 -19.01
N GLU A 255 -22.13 4.81 -18.35
CA GLU A 255 -22.89 5.93 -17.80
C GLU A 255 -22.11 6.71 -16.73
N VAL A 256 -21.46 6.00 -15.79
CA VAL A 256 -20.66 6.63 -14.75
C VAL A 256 -19.46 7.34 -15.38
N PHE A 257 -18.80 6.74 -16.36
CA PHE A 257 -17.67 7.35 -17.05
C PHE A 257 -18.08 8.61 -17.83
N ALA A 258 -19.23 8.57 -18.51
CA ALA A 258 -19.74 9.73 -19.24
C ALA A 258 -20.01 10.91 -18.27
N LYS A 259 -20.55 10.65 -17.07
CA LYS A 259 -20.75 11.66 -16.02
C LYS A 259 -19.41 12.19 -15.50
N LEU A 260 -18.43 11.32 -15.29
CA LEU A 260 -17.11 11.67 -14.78
C LEU A 260 -16.38 12.63 -15.74
N ILE A 261 -16.33 12.35 -17.04
CA ILE A 261 -15.67 13.20 -18.04
C ILE A 261 -16.48 14.45 -18.41
N ALA A 262 -17.76 14.49 -18.05
CA ALA A 262 -18.60 15.70 -18.20
C ALA A 262 -18.39 16.71 -17.07
N ASP A 263 -17.63 16.35 -16.01
CA ASP A 263 -17.30 17.27 -14.92
C ASP A 263 -16.61 18.53 -15.49
N PRO A 264 -17.03 19.75 -15.08
CA PRO A 264 -16.42 20.99 -15.56
C PRO A 264 -14.92 21.11 -15.29
N LEU A 265 -14.40 20.42 -14.28
CA LEU A 265 -12.97 20.36 -13.97
C LEU A 265 -12.20 19.36 -14.86
N TRP A 266 -12.91 18.49 -15.60
CA TRP A 266 -12.24 17.52 -16.46
C TRP A 266 -11.59 18.23 -17.66
N PRO A 267 -10.25 18.05 -17.87
CA PRO A 267 -9.55 18.75 -18.93
C PRO A 267 -10.04 18.31 -20.32
N ARG A 268 -10.17 19.26 -21.24
CA ARG A 268 -10.48 18.99 -22.66
C ARG A 268 -9.23 18.74 -23.49
N ARG A 269 -8.11 19.34 -23.07
CA ARG A 269 -6.77 19.19 -23.62
C ARG A 269 -5.76 19.39 -22.49
N PHE A 270 -4.52 18.95 -22.71
CA PHE A 270 -3.45 19.13 -21.76
C PHE A 270 -2.12 19.35 -22.51
N GLU A 271 -1.56 20.55 -22.41
CA GLU A 271 -0.30 20.96 -23.04
C GLU A 271 0.78 21.31 -22.00
N ALA A 272 0.56 20.93 -20.74
CA ALA A 272 1.44 21.18 -19.61
C ALA A 272 1.75 22.69 -19.38
N THR A 273 0.86 23.58 -19.81
CA THR A 273 0.95 25.02 -19.46
C THR A 273 0.66 25.21 -17.97
N MET A 274 1.04 26.35 -17.41
CA MET A 274 0.71 26.68 -16.00
C MET A 274 -0.80 26.63 -15.73
N ALA A 275 -1.62 27.00 -16.71
CA ALA A 275 -3.08 26.91 -16.62
C ALA A 275 -3.56 25.46 -16.59
N ASP A 276 -2.99 24.59 -17.45
CA ASP A 276 -3.32 23.17 -17.47
C ASP A 276 -2.91 22.48 -16.15
N LEU A 277 -1.72 22.79 -15.65
CA LEU A 277 -1.24 22.27 -14.37
C LEU A 277 -2.14 22.69 -13.19
N ALA A 278 -2.55 23.96 -13.18
CA ALA A 278 -3.50 24.47 -12.17
C ALA A 278 -4.88 23.79 -12.29
N GLY A 279 -5.36 23.60 -13.51
CA GLY A 279 -6.61 22.88 -13.80
C GLY A 279 -6.55 21.41 -13.33
N LEU A 280 -5.43 20.73 -13.59
CA LEU A 280 -5.21 19.35 -13.16
C LEU A 280 -5.19 19.25 -11.62
N LYS A 281 -4.56 20.18 -10.91
CA LYS A 281 -4.60 20.24 -9.45
C LYS A 281 -6.01 20.51 -8.91
N ALA A 282 -6.80 21.33 -9.59
CA ALA A 282 -8.20 21.57 -9.23
C ALA A 282 -9.04 20.29 -9.41
N LEU A 283 -8.85 19.54 -10.49
CA LEU A 283 -9.50 18.26 -10.71
C LEU A 283 -9.13 17.26 -9.60
N THR A 284 -7.83 17.09 -9.33
CA THR A 284 -7.31 16.19 -8.27
C THR A 284 -7.97 16.50 -6.92
N SER A 285 -7.93 17.76 -6.49
CA SER A 285 -8.56 18.20 -5.22
C SER A 285 -10.07 18.00 -5.23
N GLY A 286 -10.72 18.25 -6.36
CA GLY A 286 -12.16 18.07 -6.54
C GLY A 286 -12.60 16.62 -6.40
N LEU A 287 -11.87 15.69 -7.04
CA LEU A 287 -12.13 14.26 -6.98
C LEU A 287 -11.89 13.68 -5.58
N ILE A 288 -10.74 13.97 -4.97
CA ILE A 288 -10.43 13.55 -3.59
C ILE A 288 -11.54 14.01 -2.64
N GLY A 289 -11.86 15.31 -2.67
CA GLY A 289 -12.89 15.87 -1.81
C GLY A 289 -14.28 15.27 -2.07
N ARG A 290 -14.63 14.95 -3.32
CA ARG A 290 -15.90 14.31 -3.68
C ARG A 290 -15.98 12.87 -3.13
N PHE A 291 -14.96 12.06 -3.33
CA PHE A 291 -14.92 10.67 -2.91
C PHE A 291 -14.92 10.54 -1.38
N CYS A 292 -14.15 11.38 -0.70
CA CYS A 292 -14.13 11.40 0.77
C CYS A 292 -15.50 11.83 1.33
N ARG A 293 -16.06 12.96 0.86
CA ARG A 293 -17.36 13.46 1.35
C ARG A 293 -18.50 12.49 1.05
N SER A 294 -18.48 11.80 -0.09
CA SER A 294 -19.48 10.78 -0.43
C SER A 294 -19.48 9.63 0.58
N ALA A 295 -18.31 9.10 0.92
CA ALA A 295 -18.17 8.06 1.92
C ALA A 295 -18.55 8.55 3.34
N GLN A 296 -18.12 9.75 3.72
CA GLN A 296 -18.45 10.36 5.01
C GLN A 296 -19.96 10.56 5.18
N ALA A 297 -20.64 11.06 4.14
CA ALA A 297 -22.09 11.29 4.17
C ALA A 297 -22.91 9.98 4.23
N ALA A 298 -22.40 8.91 3.59
CA ALA A 298 -23.05 7.60 3.59
C ALA A 298 -22.79 6.82 4.89
N THR A 299 -21.68 7.09 5.57
CA THR A 299 -21.33 6.48 6.86
C THR A 299 -22.07 7.20 7.96
N LYS A 300 -23.35 6.90 8.12
CA LYS A 300 -24.21 7.54 9.13
C LYS A 300 -23.83 7.09 10.52
N GLU A 301 -23.70 8.07 11.43
CA GLU A 301 -23.64 7.88 12.88
C GLU A 301 -22.74 6.70 13.31
N VAL A 302 -21.44 6.90 13.22
CA VAL A 302 -20.46 5.93 13.72
C VAL A 302 -20.51 5.95 15.25
N TYR A 303 -21.36 5.11 15.82
CA TYR A 303 -21.38 4.84 17.26
C TYR A 303 -20.40 3.72 17.58
N GLY A 304 -19.15 4.06 17.67
CA GLY A 304 -18.11 3.12 18.04
C GLY A 304 -16.88 3.25 17.17
N SER A 305 -15.83 2.65 17.66
CA SER A 305 -14.52 2.54 17.02
C SER A 305 -14.24 1.06 16.74
N ARG A 306 -13.15 0.82 16.08
CA ARG A 306 -12.62 -0.51 15.93
C ARG A 306 -13.55 -1.42 15.11
N HIS A 307 -14.06 -2.47 15.70
CA HIS A 307 -14.84 -3.51 15.02
C HIS A 307 -16.37 -3.30 15.08
N ARG A 308 -16.82 -2.16 15.61
CA ARG A 308 -18.26 -1.87 15.83
C ARG A 308 -18.87 -0.97 14.76
N ALA A 309 -18.08 -0.51 13.80
CA ALA A 309 -18.51 0.38 12.73
C ALA A 309 -18.07 -0.14 11.36
N ASP A 310 -18.77 0.28 10.32
CA ASP A 310 -18.43 0.02 8.92
C ASP A 310 -18.39 1.33 8.13
N LEU A 311 -17.38 1.46 7.28
CA LEU A 311 -17.31 2.52 6.29
C LEU A 311 -18.23 2.17 5.11
N VAL A 312 -19.18 3.04 4.84
CA VAL A 312 -20.10 2.92 3.71
C VAL A 312 -19.61 3.80 2.57
N VAL A 313 -19.17 3.19 1.49
CA VAL A 313 -18.84 3.90 0.25
C VAL A 313 -19.96 3.64 -0.76
N PRO A 314 -20.65 4.69 -1.27
CA PRO A 314 -21.70 4.53 -2.26
C PRO A 314 -21.19 3.81 -3.52
N HIS A 315 -22.05 2.97 -4.10
CA HIS A 315 -21.69 2.15 -5.25
C HIS A 315 -21.17 2.98 -6.43
N ALA A 316 -21.88 4.05 -6.79
CA ALA A 316 -21.43 4.96 -7.86
C ALA A 316 -20.03 5.55 -7.60
N THR A 317 -19.72 5.92 -6.35
CA THR A 317 -18.39 6.43 -5.98
C THR A 317 -17.31 5.38 -6.12
N ARG A 318 -17.60 4.11 -5.78
CA ARG A 318 -16.68 3.00 -6.04
C ARG A 318 -16.43 2.78 -7.52
N LEU A 319 -17.47 2.89 -8.35
CA LEU A 319 -17.32 2.78 -9.81
C LEU A 319 -16.51 3.92 -10.41
N GLU A 320 -16.70 5.17 -9.94
CA GLU A 320 -15.86 6.29 -10.38
C GLU A 320 -14.40 6.05 -10.05
N CYS A 321 -14.10 5.64 -8.82
CA CYS A 321 -12.74 5.29 -8.40
C CYS A 321 -12.15 4.15 -9.24
N ALA A 322 -12.92 3.08 -9.47
CA ALA A 322 -12.51 1.94 -10.31
C ALA A 322 -12.24 2.36 -11.77
N LEU A 323 -13.03 3.26 -12.33
CA LEU A 323 -12.84 3.79 -13.68
C LEU A 323 -11.53 4.59 -13.80
N LEU A 324 -11.18 5.41 -12.81
CA LEU A 324 -9.88 6.11 -12.80
C LEU A 324 -8.72 5.12 -12.80
N LYS A 325 -8.80 4.04 -11.99
CA LYS A 325 -7.82 2.94 -12.02
C LYS A 325 -7.79 2.25 -13.39
N GLY A 326 -8.95 2.03 -14.01
CA GLY A 326 -9.09 1.47 -15.36
C GLY A 326 -8.43 2.31 -16.44
N VAL A 327 -8.52 3.64 -16.35
CA VAL A 327 -7.80 4.57 -17.26
C VAL A 327 -6.30 4.33 -17.17
N THR A 328 -5.73 4.37 -15.98
CA THR A 328 -4.28 4.15 -15.79
C THR A 328 -3.87 2.74 -16.23
N ALA A 329 -4.67 1.72 -15.92
CA ALA A 329 -4.39 0.36 -16.36
C ALA A 329 -4.36 0.25 -17.88
N HIS A 330 -5.32 0.84 -18.58
CA HIS A 330 -5.41 0.79 -20.04
C HIS A 330 -4.20 1.44 -20.71
N TYR A 331 -3.84 2.64 -20.32
CA TYR A 331 -2.82 3.43 -21.02
C TYR A 331 -1.39 3.18 -20.55
N VAL A 332 -1.19 2.69 -19.33
CA VAL A 332 0.14 2.48 -18.75
C VAL A 332 0.48 1.01 -18.63
N MET A 333 -0.39 0.21 -17.99
CA MET A 333 -0.03 -1.15 -17.57
C MET A 333 -0.12 -2.20 -18.66
N THR A 334 -0.90 -1.97 -19.75
CA THR A 334 -1.10 -2.94 -20.83
C THR A 334 -0.11 -2.78 -22.00
N THR A 335 0.86 -1.90 -21.90
CA THR A 335 1.83 -1.65 -22.98
C THR A 335 2.86 -2.79 -23.10
N ALA A 336 3.31 -3.08 -24.33
CA ALA A 336 4.29 -4.13 -24.59
C ALA A 336 5.63 -3.87 -23.88
N ASP A 337 6.07 -2.61 -23.84
CA ASP A 337 7.30 -2.21 -23.17
C ASP A 337 7.21 -2.43 -21.65
N HIS A 338 6.06 -2.13 -21.05
CA HIS A 338 5.80 -2.39 -19.65
C HIS A 338 5.89 -3.89 -19.33
N HIS A 339 5.26 -4.75 -20.12
CA HIS A 339 5.35 -6.21 -19.96
C HIS A 339 6.78 -6.76 -20.09
N ALA A 340 7.55 -6.26 -21.08
CA ALA A 340 8.95 -6.66 -21.25
C ALA A 340 9.82 -6.22 -20.06
N ASN A 341 9.58 -5.03 -19.52
CA ASN A 341 10.27 -4.53 -18.32
C ASN A 341 9.93 -5.38 -17.09
N GLN A 342 8.66 -5.70 -16.89
CA GLN A 342 8.20 -6.56 -15.82
C GLN A 342 8.85 -7.95 -15.87
N ALA A 343 8.99 -8.57 -17.05
CA ALA A 343 9.67 -9.85 -17.18
C ALA A 343 11.12 -9.78 -16.69
N ARG A 344 11.90 -8.78 -17.14
CA ARG A 344 13.27 -8.56 -16.70
C ARG A 344 13.40 -8.34 -15.19
N GLN A 345 12.46 -7.64 -14.58
CA GLN A 345 12.44 -7.42 -13.13
C GLN A 345 12.20 -8.71 -12.36
N ARG A 346 11.28 -9.59 -12.82
CA ARG A 346 11.04 -10.90 -12.19
C ARG A 346 12.26 -11.82 -12.30
N ASP A 347 12.91 -11.85 -13.47
CA ASP A 347 14.14 -12.61 -13.68
C ASP A 347 15.24 -12.14 -12.71
N LEU A 348 15.43 -10.81 -12.58
CA LEU A 348 16.40 -10.23 -11.65
C LEU A 348 16.13 -10.64 -10.20
N ILE A 349 14.88 -10.58 -9.73
CA ILE A 349 14.51 -11.00 -8.36
C ILE A 349 14.80 -12.51 -8.17
N THR A 350 14.48 -13.33 -9.15
CA THR A 350 14.69 -14.79 -9.09
C THR A 350 16.18 -15.14 -9.03
N GLU A 351 16.99 -14.52 -9.89
CA GLU A 351 18.45 -14.69 -9.88
C GLU A 351 19.07 -14.18 -8.57
N LEU A 352 18.63 -13.00 -8.10
CA LEU A 352 19.10 -12.42 -6.84
C LEU A 352 18.81 -13.34 -5.64
N ALA A 353 17.62 -13.92 -5.58
CA ALA A 353 17.25 -14.87 -4.52
C ALA A 353 18.16 -16.10 -4.54
N SER A 354 18.45 -16.64 -5.72
CA SER A 354 19.36 -17.77 -5.89
C SER A 354 20.77 -17.42 -5.43
N LEU A 355 21.30 -16.27 -5.84
CA LEU A 355 22.65 -15.81 -5.46
C LEU A 355 22.77 -15.56 -3.96
N ILE A 356 21.77 -14.94 -3.33
CA ILE A 356 21.76 -14.74 -1.88
C ILE A 356 21.71 -16.07 -1.16
N THR A 357 20.84 -17.00 -1.58
CA THR A 357 20.70 -18.32 -0.96
C THR A 357 21.98 -19.14 -1.02
N LEU A 358 22.65 -19.16 -2.17
CA LEU A 358 23.90 -19.89 -2.37
C LEU A 358 25.05 -19.38 -1.49
N GLY A 359 25.10 -18.07 -1.24
CA GLY A 359 26.16 -17.46 -0.44
C GLY A 359 25.80 -17.21 1.03
N ALA A 360 24.55 -17.51 1.45
CA ALA A 360 24.13 -17.28 2.83
C ALA A 360 24.90 -18.14 3.84
N PRO A 361 25.21 -17.61 5.04
CA PRO A 361 24.82 -16.32 5.61
C PRO A 361 25.70 -15.13 5.18
N ALA A 362 26.79 -15.32 4.42
CA ALA A 362 27.74 -14.26 4.09
C ALA A 362 27.11 -13.17 3.18
N THR A 363 26.20 -13.55 2.31
CA THR A 363 25.45 -12.67 1.40
C THR A 363 24.28 -11.96 2.07
N LEU A 364 23.95 -12.28 3.32
CA LEU A 364 22.91 -11.58 4.07
C LEU A 364 23.44 -10.34 4.76
N GLU A 365 22.59 -9.31 4.87
CA GLU A 365 22.89 -8.18 5.75
C GLU A 365 23.05 -8.63 7.21
N PRO A 366 23.88 -7.95 8.00
CA PRO A 366 24.13 -8.36 9.39
C PRO A 366 22.87 -8.57 10.23
N ALA A 367 21.83 -7.80 10.00
CA ALA A 367 20.57 -7.88 10.72
C ALA A 367 19.80 -9.19 10.47
N PHE A 368 19.96 -9.82 9.31
CA PHE A 368 19.26 -11.06 8.93
C PHE A 368 20.05 -12.34 9.26
N ARG A 369 21.37 -12.23 9.47
CA ARG A 369 22.25 -13.40 9.71
C ARG A 369 21.86 -14.24 10.92
N PRO A 370 21.56 -13.64 12.10
CA PRO A 370 21.16 -14.43 13.27
C PRO A 370 19.92 -15.30 12.97
N ALA A 371 18.86 -14.70 12.43
CA ALA A 371 17.64 -15.41 12.10
C ALA A 371 17.85 -16.55 11.09
N PHE A 372 18.77 -16.38 10.14
CA PHE A 372 19.13 -17.44 9.18
C PHE A 372 19.87 -18.59 9.85
N LEU A 373 20.82 -18.29 10.75
CA LEU A 373 21.61 -19.30 11.46
C LEU A 373 20.79 -20.07 12.49
N GLU A 374 19.80 -19.42 13.11
CA GLU A 374 18.90 -19.99 14.11
C GLU A 374 17.67 -20.66 13.47
N ALA A 375 17.49 -20.56 12.15
CA ALA A 375 16.33 -21.09 11.45
C ALA A 375 16.20 -22.61 11.65
N ALA A 376 15.02 -23.05 12.09
CA ALA A 376 14.75 -24.43 12.46
C ALA A 376 14.78 -25.41 11.26
N ASN A 377 14.56 -24.91 10.05
CA ASN A 377 14.49 -25.69 8.81
C ASN A 377 14.77 -24.82 7.58
N ASP A 378 14.77 -25.44 6.42
CA ASP A 378 15.05 -24.75 5.15
C ASP A 378 13.96 -23.76 4.76
N ALA A 379 12.69 -24.03 5.09
CA ALA A 379 11.59 -23.09 4.84
C ALA A 379 11.78 -21.77 5.62
N ALA A 380 12.19 -21.86 6.89
CA ALA A 380 12.52 -20.69 7.70
C ALA A 380 13.74 -19.92 7.14
N ARG A 381 14.76 -20.63 6.59
CA ARG A 381 15.90 -19.99 5.91
C ARG A 381 15.45 -19.24 4.65
N VAL A 382 14.57 -19.85 3.85
CA VAL A 382 13.99 -19.19 2.68
C VAL A 382 13.25 -17.94 3.09
N ARG A 383 12.43 -17.97 4.16
CA ARG A 383 11.74 -16.78 4.67
C ARG A 383 12.70 -15.63 4.97
N VAL A 384 13.86 -15.90 5.59
CA VAL A 384 14.86 -14.86 5.89
C VAL A 384 15.44 -14.24 4.60
N VAL A 385 15.70 -15.05 3.58
CA VAL A 385 16.15 -14.55 2.27
C VAL A 385 15.09 -13.68 1.61
N ILE A 386 13.83 -14.10 1.66
CA ILE A 386 12.69 -13.32 1.14
C ILE A 386 12.55 -12.00 1.90
N ASP A 387 12.63 -12.00 3.23
CA ASP A 387 12.58 -10.80 4.07
C ASP A 387 13.67 -9.79 3.69
N GLN A 388 14.89 -10.26 3.45
CA GLN A 388 15.98 -9.40 3.01
C GLN A 388 15.69 -8.79 1.64
N ILE A 389 15.24 -9.58 0.66
CA ILE A 389 14.96 -9.07 -0.69
C ILE A 389 13.80 -8.06 -0.64
N ALA A 390 12.74 -8.37 0.10
CA ALA A 390 11.61 -7.46 0.28
C ALA A 390 12.01 -6.13 0.93
N SER A 391 13.06 -6.14 1.76
CA SER A 391 13.61 -4.95 2.40
C SER A 391 14.49 -4.08 1.50
N LEU A 392 14.85 -4.55 0.29
CA LEU A 392 15.60 -3.76 -0.67
C LEU A 392 14.72 -2.72 -1.37
N THR A 393 15.36 -1.72 -1.94
CA THR A 393 14.76 -0.78 -2.92
C THR A 393 15.01 -1.29 -4.34
N ASP A 394 14.33 -0.74 -5.34
CA ASP A 394 14.52 -1.12 -6.75
C ASP A 394 15.99 -1.00 -7.16
N THR A 395 16.59 0.14 -6.85
CA THR A 395 18.01 0.40 -7.15
C THR A 395 18.96 -0.49 -6.38
N SER A 396 18.66 -0.78 -5.09
CA SER A 396 19.52 -1.65 -4.29
C SER A 396 19.42 -3.12 -4.71
N ALA A 397 18.26 -3.58 -5.16
CA ALA A 397 18.12 -4.93 -5.72
C ALA A 397 19.00 -5.12 -6.97
N VAL A 398 18.98 -4.15 -7.89
CA VAL A 398 19.86 -4.13 -9.07
C VAL A 398 21.33 -4.10 -8.68
N ALA A 399 21.71 -3.28 -7.70
CA ALA A 399 23.08 -3.17 -7.24
C ALA A 399 23.57 -4.47 -6.58
N TRP A 400 22.72 -5.10 -5.77
CA TRP A 400 23.05 -6.40 -5.14
C TRP A 400 23.20 -7.51 -6.17
N HIS A 401 22.27 -7.60 -7.11
CA HIS A 401 22.36 -8.56 -8.21
C HIS A 401 23.70 -8.42 -8.96
N ARG A 402 24.05 -7.21 -9.40
CA ARG A 402 25.33 -6.94 -10.09
C ARG A 402 26.56 -7.29 -9.27
N ARG A 403 26.51 -7.10 -7.94
CA ARG A 403 27.62 -7.44 -7.05
C ARG A 403 27.81 -8.94 -6.89
N LEU A 404 26.71 -9.70 -6.79
CA LEU A 404 26.73 -11.13 -6.53
C LEU A 404 26.90 -11.98 -7.80
N SER A 405 26.62 -11.42 -8.98
CA SER A 405 26.81 -12.08 -10.29
C SER A 405 28.26 -12.03 -10.80
N ARG A 406 29.17 -11.34 -10.08
CA ARG A 406 30.61 -11.26 -10.39
C ARG A 406 31.38 -12.35 -9.68
#